data_866bb74791bae1e6a391b319ad2c0b86
#
_entry.id   866bb74791bae1e6a391b319ad2c0b86
#
_cell.length_a   1.000
_cell.length_b   1.000
_cell.length_c   1.000
_cell.angle_alpha   90.00
_cell.angle_beta   90.00
_cell.angle_gamma   90.00
#
_symmetry.space_group_name_H-M   'P 1'
#
loop_
_entity.id
_entity.type
_entity.pdbx_description
1 polymer ?
#
loop_
_entity_poly.entity_id
_entity_poly.type
_entity_poly.pdbx_seq_one_letter_code
_entity_poly.pdbx_strand_id
1 'polypeptide(L)'
;MDRQKVLAIVGPTGIGKTSLSVWLAKQLNGEIISCDSMQVYKKMDIGTAKVTQEEMQGIHHELIDVQNYNEPYNVKVFQEKCRTAIEDVVKRGKFPILCGGTGLYLKAALYDYEFQEENEDIAYTAFLNSKTNEELVAMLKEKDEKALEKIHPNNRKRLIRALQICRSSTSKSEQEDKQQHIPLYDVYFLGLD
;
A
#
# COMPACT_ATOMS: atom_id res chain seq x y z
N MET A 1 -19.98 18.83 -1.59
CA MET A 1 -18.86 18.93 -2.57
C MET A 1 -18.70 17.57 -3.22
N ASP A 2 -18.65 17.54 -4.53
CA ASP A 2 -18.36 16.27 -5.24
C ASP A 2 -16.93 15.85 -4.94
N ARG A 3 -16.75 14.56 -4.62
CA ARG A 3 -15.41 13.99 -4.40
C ARG A 3 -14.62 13.96 -5.71
N GLN A 4 -13.30 14.12 -5.61
CA GLN A 4 -12.42 13.98 -6.75
C GLN A 4 -12.53 12.56 -7.34
N LYS A 5 -12.75 12.46 -8.64
CA LYS A 5 -12.81 11.19 -9.37
C LYS A 5 -11.42 10.64 -9.59
N VAL A 6 -11.26 9.34 -9.38
CA VAL A 6 -10.00 8.59 -9.53
C VAL A 6 -10.28 7.24 -10.18
N LEU A 7 -9.45 6.80 -11.11
CA LEU A 7 -9.48 5.45 -11.63
C LEU A 7 -8.40 4.60 -10.96
N ALA A 8 -8.75 3.42 -10.47
CA ALA A 8 -7.81 2.46 -9.89
C ALA A 8 -7.77 1.16 -10.72
N ILE A 9 -6.63 0.87 -11.34
CA ILE A 9 -6.40 -0.34 -12.14
C ILE A 9 -5.66 -1.34 -11.27
N VAL A 10 -6.30 -2.48 -11.00
CA VAL A 10 -5.81 -3.50 -10.08
C VAL A 10 -5.69 -4.87 -10.76
N GLY A 11 -4.81 -5.71 -10.26
CA GLY A 11 -4.62 -7.07 -10.77
C GLY A 11 -3.22 -7.61 -10.50
N PRO A 12 -2.95 -8.89 -10.76
CA PRO A 12 -1.65 -9.52 -10.54
C PRO A 12 -0.55 -8.93 -11.46
N THR A 13 0.71 -9.17 -11.08
CA THR A 13 1.85 -8.76 -11.91
C THR A 13 1.84 -9.51 -13.25
N GLY A 14 2.19 -8.83 -14.34
CA GLY A 14 2.27 -9.43 -15.67
C GLY A 14 0.95 -9.49 -16.46
N ILE A 15 -0.20 -9.07 -15.89
CA ILE A 15 -1.52 -9.16 -16.54
C ILE A 15 -1.81 -8.03 -17.57
N GLY A 16 -0.87 -7.11 -17.79
CA GLY A 16 -1.07 -6.02 -18.77
C GLY A 16 -1.60 -4.70 -18.20
N LYS A 17 -1.58 -4.51 -16.86
CA LYS A 17 -2.01 -3.25 -16.22
C LYS A 17 -1.31 -2.02 -16.80
N THR A 18 -0.01 -2.09 -17.04
CA THR A 18 0.79 -0.97 -17.57
C THR A 18 0.29 -0.51 -18.93
N SER A 19 0.15 -1.42 -19.88
CA SER A 19 -0.33 -1.09 -21.24
C SER A 19 -1.74 -0.51 -21.21
N LEU A 20 -2.63 -1.06 -20.38
CA LEU A 20 -3.99 -0.57 -20.22
C LEU A 20 -4.02 0.80 -19.58
N SER A 21 -3.20 1.04 -18.53
CA SER A 21 -3.14 2.34 -17.84
C SER A 21 -2.64 3.45 -18.77
N VAL A 22 -1.63 3.18 -19.60
CA VAL A 22 -1.11 4.13 -20.59
C VAL A 22 -2.17 4.42 -21.67
N TRP A 23 -2.86 3.39 -22.16
CA TRP A 23 -3.95 3.59 -23.13
C TRP A 23 -5.07 4.47 -22.55
N LEU A 24 -5.54 4.16 -21.33
CA LEU A 24 -6.57 4.95 -20.65
C LEU A 24 -6.10 6.37 -20.34
N ALA A 25 -4.84 6.56 -19.94
CA ALA A 25 -4.29 7.89 -19.69
C ALA A 25 -4.35 8.78 -20.95
N LYS A 26 -4.09 8.22 -22.12
CA LYS A 26 -4.24 8.95 -23.39
C LYS A 26 -5.68 9.32 -23.69
N GLN A 27 -6.64 8.43 -23.41
CA GLN A 27 -8.07 8.69 -23.66
C GLN A 27 -8.68 9.70 -22.70
N LEU A 28 -8.25 9.66 -21.43
CA LEU A 28 -8.81 10.47 -20.35
C LEU A 28 -8.02 11.75 -20.04
N ASN A 29 -7.01 12.09 -20.84
CA ASN A 29 -6.06 13.16 -20.53
C ASN A 29 -5.47 12.99 -19.12
N GLY A 30 -5.10 11.75 -18.77
CA GLY A 30 -4.69 11.37 -17.42
C GLY A 30 -3.19 11.25 -17.25
N GLU A 31 -2.79 11.10 -16.00
CA GLU A 31 -1.44 10.73 -15.55
C GLU A 31 -1.52 9.54 -14.60
N ILE A 32 -0.47 8.73 -14.55
CA ILE A 32 -0.45 7.47 -13.83
C ILE A 32 0.28 7.64 -12.51
N ILE A 33 -0.27 7.06 -11.43
CA ILE A 33 0.34 7.01 -10.10
C ILE A 33 0.60 5.55 -9.78
N SER A 34 1.88 5.15 -9.69
CA SER A 34 2.24 3.77 -9.40
C SER A 34 1.93 3.40 -7.95
N CYS A 35 1.16 2.32 -7.77
CA CYS A 35 0.83 1.73 -6.47
C CYS A 35 1.59 0.41 -6.25
N ASP A 36 2.83 0.34 -6.74
CA ASP A 36 3.72 -0.81 -6.57
C ASP A 36 4.75 -0.51 -5.48
N SER A 37 4.93 -1.46 -4.55
CA SER A 37 5.84 -1.30 -3.41
C SER A 37 7.32 -1.42 -3.75
N MET A 38 7.66 -1.85 -4.97
CA MET A 38 9.03 -2.08 -5.40
C MET A 38 9.48 -1.10 -6.48
N GLN A 39 8.58 -0.65 -7.37
CA GLN A 39 8.91 0.29 -8.43
C GLN A 39 9.27 1.70 -7.92
N VAL A 40 8.95 2.01 -6.67
CA VAL A 40 9.32 3.27 -6.00
C VAL A 40 10.84 3.43 -5.81
N TYR A 41 11.58 2.33 -5.74
CA TYR A 41 13.02 2.38 -5.46
C TYR A 41 13.85 2.64 -6.73
N LYS A 42 14.74 3.64 -6.64
CA LYS A 42 15.74 3.92 -7.68
C LYS A 42 16.67 2.74 -7.91
N LYS A 43 17.05 2.50 -9.15
CA LYS A 43 18.01 1.44 -9.56
C LYS A 43 17.52 0.00 -9.32
N MET A 44 16.25 -0.21 -9.00
CA MET A 44 15.65 -1.54 -8.90
C MET A 44 14.75 -1.78 -10.13
N ASP A 45 15.36 -1.94 -11.29
CA ASP A 45 14.61 -1.87 -12.56
C ASP A 45 14.20 -3.26 -13.08
N ILE A 46 15.10 -4.25 -13.04
CA ILE A 46 14.89 -5.56 -13.67
C ILE A 46 13.94 -6.44 -12.85
N GLY A 47 14.23 -6.65 -11.56
CA GLY A 47 13.46 -7.56 -10.70
C GLY A 47 12.07 -7.09 -10.31
N THR A 48 11.72 -5.83 -10.60
CA THR A 48 10.46 -5.18 -10.22
C THR A 48 9.51 -5.00 -11.40
N ALA A 49 9.90 -5.44 -12.60
CA ALA A 49 9.18 -5.17 -13.85
C ALA A 49 8.79 -3.67 -13.95
N LYS A 50 9.74 -2.79 -13.62
CA LYS A 50 9.52 -1.34 -13.68
C LYS A 50 9.21 -0.91 -15.09
N VAL A 51 8.19 -0.05 -15.24
CA VAL A 51 7.81 0.48 -16.54
C VAL A 51 8.96 1.28 -17.15
N THR A 52 9.30 0.99 -18.40
CA THR A 52 10.33 1.69 -19.16
C THR A 52 9.80 2.98 -19.80
N GLN A 53 10.71 3.89 -20.21
CA GLN A 53 10.32 5.13 -20.91
C GLN A 53 9.55 4.85 -22.21
N GLU A 54 9.90 3.76 -22.89
CA GLU A 54 9.19 3.34 -24.12
C GLU A 54 7.77 2.89 -23.79
N GLU A 55 7.58 2.10 -22.73
CA GLU A 55 6.25 1.65 -22.28
C GLU A 55 5.40 2.79 -21.75
N MET A 56 5.99 3.81 -21.13
CA MET A 56 5.30 5.02 -20.68
C MET A 56 4.69 5.83 -21.83
N GLN A 57 5.23 5.73 -23.04
CA GLN A 57 4.73 6.40 -24.26
C GLN A 57 4.45 7.89 -24.08
N GLY A 58 5.29 8.59 -23.29
CA GLY A 58 5.16 10.01 -22.98
C GLY A 58 4.11 10.36 -21.92
N ILE A 59 3.43 9.38 -21.31
CA ILE A 59 2.54 9.60 -20.17
C ILE A 59 3.40 9.76 -18.90
N HIS A 60 3.09 10.79 -18.13
CA HIS A 60 3.76 11.01 -16.84
C HIS A 60 3.34 9.96 -15.81
N HIS A 61 4.35 9.41 -15.11
CA HIS A 61 4.16 8.43 -14.06
C HIS A 61 4.72 8.97 -12.75
N GLU A 62 3.88 9.10 -11.75
CA GLU A 62 4.24 9.45 -10.38
C GLU A 62 4.60 8.20 -9.57
N LEU A 63 5.41 8.37 -8.52
CA LEU A 63 5.83 7.35 -7.56
C LEU A 63 6.66 6.20 -8.16
N ILE A 64 7.38 6.49 -9.23
CA ILE A 64 8.43 5.62 -9.78
C ILE A 64 9.78 6.29 -9.52
N ASP A 65 10.79 5.53 -9.07
CA ASP A 65 12.14 6.05 -8.79
C ASP A 65 12.21 7.22 -7.79
N VAL A 66 11.28 7.28 -6.85
CA VAL A 66 11.17 8.39 -5.88
C VAL A 66 11.90 8.13 -4.57
N GLN A 67 12.38 6.89 -4.33
CA GLN A 67 12.97 6.49 -3.06
C GLN A 67 14.35 5.85 -3.26
N ASN A 68 15.30 6.11 -2.36
CA ASN A 68 16.57 5.38 -2.35
C ASN A 68 16.38 4.01 -1.67
N TYR A 69 17.09 2.98 -2.11
CA TYR A 69 16.92 1.60 -1.60
C TYR A 69 17.29 1.45 -0.12
N ASN A 70 18.10 2.35 0.44
CA ASN A 70 18.54 2.38 1.84
C ASN A 70 17.63 3.22 2.76
N GLU A 71 16.59 3.84 2.22
CA GLU A 71 15.63 4.63 2.98
C GLU A 71 14.35 3.82 3.20
N PRO A 72 13.75 3.87 4.39
CA PRO A 72 12.51 3.15 4.66
C PRO A 72 11.36 3.71 3.81
N TYR A 73 10.62 2.81 3.19
CA TYR A 73 9.39 3.13 2.48
C TYR A 73 8.29 2.20 2.96
N ASN A 74 7.38 2.74 3.72
CA ASN A 74 6.27 2.00 4.29
C ASN A 74 4.93 2.52 3.74
N VAL A 75 3.85 1.87 4.12
CA VAL A 75 2.51 2.20 3.64
C VAL A 75 2.05 3.61 4.07
N LYS A 76 2.52 4.15 5.20
CA LYS A 76 2.23 5.54 5.63
C LYS A 76 2.89 6.54 4.70
N VAL A 77 4.19 6.37 4.42
CA VAL A 77 4.91 7.21 3.45
C VAL A 77 4.28 7.14 2.07
N PHE A 78 3.87 5.94 1.63
CA PHE A 78 3.14 5.78 0.38
C PHE A 78 1.82 6.56 0.39
N GLN A 79 1.02 6.44 1.45
CA GLN A 79 -0.27 7.13 1.57
C GLN A 79 -0.12 8.64 1.38
N GLU A 80 0.82 9.26 2.10
CA GLU A 80 1.10 10.69 2.04
C GLU A 80 1.52 11.11 0.63
N LYS A 81 2.50 10.42 0.05
CA LYS A 81 2.99 10.71 -1.30
C LYS A 81 1.92 10.48 -2.38
N CYS A 82 1.12 9.43 -2.26
CA CYS A 82 0.07 9.12 -3.23
C CYS A 82 -1.05 10.17 -3.21
N ARG A 83 -1.49 10.62 -2.04
CA ARG A 83 -2.49 11.69 -1.92
C ARG A 83 -1.96 13.00 -2.49
N THR A 84 -0.72 13.38 -2.19
CA THR A 84 -0.06 14.54 -2.80
C THR A 84 0.01 14.40 -4.33
N ALA A 85 0.39 13.23 -4.84
CA ALA A 85 0.45 12.99 -6.29
C ALA A 85 -0.94 13.12 -6.94
N ILE A 86 -2.01 12.62 -6.32
CA ILE A 86 -3.39 12.81 -6.82
C ILE A 86 -3.71 14.30 -6.92
N GLU A 87 -3.44 15.08 -5.87
CA GLU A 87 -3.68 16.53 -5.88
C GLU A 87 -2.89 17.23 -6.98
N ASP A 88 -1.62 16.88 -7.17
CA ASP A 88 -0.76 17.53 -8.16
C ASP A 88 -1.16 17.18 -9.59
N VAL A 89 -1.58 15.94 -9.84
CA VAL A 89 -2.18 15.53 -11.13
C VAL A 89 -3.43 16.38 -11.42
N VAL A 90 -4.31 16.53 -10.45
CA VAL A 90 -5.54 17.33 -10.59
C VAL A 90 -5.22 18.82 -10.80
N LYS A 91 -4.24 19.39 -10.07
CA LYS A 91 -3.79 20.79 -10.27
C LYS A 91 -3.27 21.03 -11.68
N ARG A 92 -2.67 20.03 -12.32
CA ARG A 92 -2.24 20.09 -13.73
C ARG A 92 -3.38 19.93 -14.73
N GLY A 93 -4.63 19.79 -14.27
CA GLY A 93 -5.80 19.57 -15.13
C GLY A 93 -5.83 18.17 -15.76
N LYS A 94 -5.18 17.19 -15.11
CA LYS A 94 -5.10 15.81 -15.57
C LYS A 94 -5.98 14.89 -14.73
N PHE A 95 -6.37 13.75 -15.31
CA PHE A 95 -7.17 12.75 -14.62
C PHE A 95 -6.24 11.75 -13.87
N PRO A 96 -6.38 11.55 -12.54
CA PRO A 96 -5.52 10.65 -11.79
C PRO A 96 -5.90 9.18 -12.00
N ILE A 97 -4.91 8.36 -12.40
CA ILE A 97 -5.04 6.93 -12.62
C ILE A 97 -4.05 6.19 -11.73
N LEU A 98 -4.55 5.51 -10.71
CA LEU A 98 -3.74 4.63 -9.86
C LEU A 98 -3.56 3.28 -10.53
N CYS A 99 -2.32 2.77 -10.58
CA CYS A 99 -2.02 1.49 -11.21
C CYS A 99 -1.13 0.62 -10.32
N GLY A 100 -1.60 -0.56 -9.91
CA GLY A 100 -0.77 -1.48 -9.12
C GLY A 100 -1.51 -2.69 -8.56
N GLY A 101 -0.73 -3.60 -7.95
CA GLY A 101 -1.23 -4.84 -7.35
C GLY A 101 -1.27 -4.85 -5.82
N THR A 102 -0.79 -3.80 -5.14
CA THR A 102 -0.66 -3.78 -3.68
C THR A 102 -1.94 -3.26 -3.04
N GLY A 103 -2.87 -4.17 -2.70
CA GLY A 103 -4.18 -3.82 -2.15
C GLY A 103 -4.15 -2.95 -0.89
N LEU A 104 -3.17 -3.17 0.01
CA LEU A 104 -2.99 -2.34 1.21
C LEU A 104 -2.63 -0.88 0.84
N TYR A 105 -1.84 -0.66 -0.19
CA TYR A 105 -1.47 0.66 -0.66
C TYR A 105 -2.69 1.43 -1.19
N LEU A 106 -3.50 0.77 -2.00
CA LEU A 106 -4.74 1.36 -2.52
C LEU A 106 -5.73 1.69 -1.39
N LYS A 107 -5.92 0.77 -0.43
CA LYS A 107 -6.73 1.05 0.75
C LYS A 107 -6.23 2.26 1.52
N ALA A 108 -4.95 2.32 1.81
CA ALA A 108 -4.35 3.42 2.56
C ALA A 108 -4.51 4.76 1.84
N ALA A 109 -4.31 4.80 0.51
CA ALA A 109 -4.40 6.04 -0.27
C ALA A 109 -5.84 6.54 -0.43
N LEU A 110 -6.78 5.65 -0.75
CA LEU A 110 -8.12 5.99 -1.24
C LEU A 110 -9.19 6.13 -0.16
N TYR A 111 -8.92 5.57 1.04
CA TYR A 111 -9.85 5.62 2.16
C TYR A 111 -9.25 6.37 3.34
N ASP A 112 -10.07 6.67 4.34
CA ASP A 112 -9.71 7.32 5.61
C ASP A 112 -8.83 6.45 6.53
N TYR A 113 -7.88 5.74 5.94
CA TYR A 113 -7.02 4.81 6.65
C TYR A 113 -6.06 5.57 7.57
N GLU A 114 -6.19 5.36 8.88
CA GLU A 114 -5.33 5.98 9.89
C GLU A 114 -4.24 4.99 10.35
N PHE A 115 -3.01 5.48 10.37
CA PHE A 115 -1.89 4.77 10.99
C PHE A 115 -1.68 5.31 12.39
N GLN A 116 -1.73 4.41 13.38
CA GLN A 116 -1.34 4.82 14.73
C GLN A 116 0.17 5.08 14.78
N GLU A 117 0.56 6.14 15.49
CA GLU A 117 1.97 6.38 15.78
C GLU A 117 2.47 5.28 16.72
N GLU A 118 3.39 4.48 16.23
CA GLU A 118 4.01 3.43 17.00
C GLU A 118 5.37 3.90 17.47
N ASN A 119 5.53 4.05 18.77
CA ASN A 119 6.85 4.05 19.38
C ASN A 119 7.41 2.62 19.28
N GLU A 120 8.40 2.43 18.43
CA GLU A 120 9.04 1.14 18.23
C GLU A 120 9.76 0.72 19.54
N ASP A 121 9.15 -0.22 20.28
CA ASP A 121 9.78 -0.81 21.45
C ASP A 121 10.84 -1.83 21.00
N ILE A 122 12.07 -1.33 20.83
CA ILE A 122 13.22 -2.13 20.37
C ILE A 122 13.45 -3.35 21.27
N ALA A 123 13.32 -3.18 22.60
CA ALA A 123 13.52 -4.27 23.54
C ALA A 123 12.45 -5.36 23.39
N TYR A 124 11.19 -4.97 23.20
CA TYR A 124 10.11 -5.92 22.95
C TYR A 124 10.24 -6.60 21.60
N THR A 125 10.65 -5.87 20.58
CA THR A 125 10.92 -6.44 19.25
C THR A 125 12.05 -7.48 19.32
N ALA A 126 13.13 -7.22 20.05
CA ALA A 126 14.19 -8.17 20.29
C ALA A 126 13.71 -9.41 21.05
N PHE A 127 12.89 -9.23 22.10
CA PHE A 127 12.24 -10.31 22.83
C PHE A 127 11.38 -11.19 21.91
N LEU A 128 10.51 -10.61 21.09
CA LEU A 128 9.69 -11.37 20.15
C LEU A 128 10.54 -12.11 19.10
N ASN A 129 11.64 -11.52 18.67
CA ASN A 129 12.57 -12.16 17.75
C ASN A 129 13.33 -13.36 18.37
N SER A 130 13.41 -13.48 19.68
CA SER A 130 13.99 -14.64 20.35
C SER A 130 13.02 -15.82 20.51
N LYS A 131 11.72 -15.63 20.26
CA LYS A 131 10.66 -16.63 20.43
C LYS A 131 10.48 -17.52 19.21
N THR A 132 10.02 -18.76 19.41
CA THR A 132 9.61 -19.64 18.28
C THR A 132 8.25 -19.20 17.73
N ASN A 133 7.87 -19.71 16.57
CA ASN A 133 6.56 -19.39 16.00
C ASN A 133 5.41 -19.91 16.87
N GLU A 134 5.59 -21.08 17.49
CA GLU A 134 4.61 -21.68 18.39
C GLU A 134 4.40 -20.81 19.64
N GLU A 135 5.50 -20.28 20.21
CA GLU A 135 5.42 -19.35 21.34
C GLU A 135 4.73 -18.04 20.94
N LEU A 136 5.05 -17.49 19.75
CA LEU A 136 4.39 -16.28 19.25
C LEU A 136 2.89 -16.48 19.02
N VAL A 137 2.50 -17.64 18.48
CA VAL A 137 1.08 -18.01 18.31
C VAL A 137 0.38 -18.11 19.67
N ALA A 138 1.00 -18.78 20.67
CA ALA A 138 0.43 -18.88 22.01
C ALA A 138 0.24 -17.49 22.64
N MET A 139 1.25 -16.62 22.56
CA MET A 139 1.18 -15.25 23.07
C MET A 139 0.09 -14.43 22.37
N LEU A 140 -0.06 -14.59 21.03
CA LEU A 140 -1.07 -13.86 20.29
C LEU A 140 -2.47 -14.37 20.59
N LYS A 141 -2.63 -15.69 20.82
CA LYS A 141 -3.89 -16.29 21.23
C LYS A 141 -4.44 -15.70 22.54
N GLU A 142 -3.56 -15.45 23.50
CA GLU A 142 -3.94 -14.84 24.78
C GLU A 142 -4.36 -13.37 24.66
N LYS A 143 -3.81 -12.63 23.65
CA LYS A 143 -4.03 -11.19 23.50
C LYS A 143 -5.08 -10.84 22.46
N ASP A 144 -5.11 -11.55 21.35
CA ASP A 144 -5.99 -11.31 20.21
C ASP A 144 -6.18 -12.62 19.40
N GLU A 145 -7.02 -13.51 19.90
CA GLU A 145 -7.29 -14.80 19.25
C GLU A 145 -7.88 -14.62 17.83
N LYS A 146 -8.68 -13.56 17.61
CA LYS A 146 -9.27 -13.27 16.28
C LYS A 146 -8.24 -12.95 15.22
N ALA A 147 -7.09 -12.39 15.60
CA ALA A 147 -6.01 -12.13 14.65
C ALA A 147 -5.45 -13.44 14.05
N LEU A 148 -5.51 -14.56 14.78
CA LEU A 148 -5.04 -15.87 14.28
C LEU A 148 -5.92 -16.45 13.17
N GLU A 149 -7.16 -16.02 13.03
CA GLU A 149 -8.02 -16.42 11.91
C GLU A 149 -7.47 -15.91 10.56
N LYS A 150 -6.75 -14.78 10.60
CA LYS A 150 -6.20 -14.08 9.42
C LYS A 150 -4.68 -14.22 9.27
N ILE A 151 -3.98 -14.74 10.28
CA ILE A 151 -2.52 -14.85 10.30
C ILE A 151 -2.10 -16.31 10.34
N HIS A 152 -1.48 -16.77 9.24
CA HIS A 152 -0.94 -18.13 9.19
C HIS A 152 0.20 -18.30 10.23
N PRO A 153 0.26 -19.41 11.00
CA PRO A 153 1.26 -19.65 12.07
C PRO A 153 2.72 -19.54 11.61
N ASN A 154 3.02 -19.84 10.37
CA ASN A 154 4.36 -19.71 9.80
C ASN A 154 4.70 -18.28 9.33
N ASN A 155 3.76 -17.34 9.40
CA ASN A 155 4.02 -15.95 9.01
C ASN A 155 4.57 -15.15 10.20
N ARG A 156 5.83 -15.45 10.56
CA ARG A 156 6.53 -14.84 11.69
C ARG A 156 6.44 -13.32 11.72
N LYS A 157 6.65 -12.67 10.57
CA LYS A 157 6.58 -11.20 10.49
C LYS A 157 5.21 -10.66 10.90
N ARG A 158 4.14 -11.30 10.46
CA ARG A 158 2.77 -10.91 10.83
C ARG A 158 2.43 -11.21 12.28
N LEU A 159 2.94 -12.32 12.86
CA LEU A 159 2.76 -12.64 14.28
C LEU A 159 3.44 -11.59 15.16
N ILE A 160 4.71 -11.28 14.90
CA ILE A 160 5.46 -10.25 15.64
C ILE A 160 4.75 -8.91 15.54
N ARG A 161 4.32 -8.52 14.34
CA ARG A 161 3.62 -7.26 14.12
C ARG A 161 2.30 -7.16 14.90
N ALA A 162 1.51 -8.23 14.92
CA ALA A 162 0.27 -8.29 15.69
C ALA A 162 0.53 -8.13 17.19
N LEU A 163 1.56 -8.79 17.72
CA LEU A 163 1.94 -8.68 19.15
C LEU A 163 2.46 -7.28 19.51
N GLN A 164 3.20 -6.61 18.61
CA GLN A 164 3.60 -5.22 18.78
C GLN A 164 2.39 -4.29 18.91
N ILE A 165 1.41 -4.46 18.03
CA ILE A 165 0.16 -3.69 18.05
C ILE A 165 -0.60 -3.92 19.36
N CYS A 166 -0.74 -5.17 19.80
CA CYS A 166 -1.41 -5.51 21.08
C CYS A 166 -0.73 -4.88 22.32
N ARG A 167 0.58 -4.52 22.23
CA ARG A 167 1.27 -3.86 23.34
C ARG A 167 0.94 -2.37 23.44
N SER A 168 0.61 -1.72 22.35
CA SER A 168 0.38 -0.27 22.30
C SER A 168 -1.04 0.18 22.70
N SER A 169 -1.91 -0.70 23.20
CA SER A 169 -3.22 -0.45 23.83
C SER A 169 -4.48 -0.97 23.12
N THR A 170 -4.43 -1.35 21.87
CA THR A 170 -5.60 -1.88 21.12
C THR A 170 -5.20 -3.14 20.37
N SER A 171 -6.06 -4.16 20.35
CA SER A 171 -5.79 -5.36 19.54
C SER A 171 -5.80 -5.03 18.05
N LYS A 172 -5.06 -5.80 17.26
CA LYS A 172 -5.02 -5.61 15.80
C LYS A 172 -6.42 -5.76 15.17
N SER A 173 -7.21 -6.73 15.67
CA SER A 173 -8.58 -6.92 15.22
C SER A 173 -9.48 -5.73 15.53
N GLU A 174 -9.36 -5.14 16.73
CA GLU A 174 -10.11 -3.92 17.07
C GLU A 174 -9.70 -2.70 16.25
N GLN A 175 -8.43 -2.59 15.85
CA GLN A 175 -7.97 -1.53 14.96
C GLN A 175 -8.56 -1.66 13.56
N GLU A 176 -8.60 -2.89 13.01
CA GLU A 176 -9.22 -3.17 11.71
C GLU A 176 -10.73 -2.89 11.74
N ASP A 177 -11.42 -3.23 12.83
CA ASP A 177 -12.87 -3.03 13.00
C ASP A 177 -13.24 -1.55 13.19
N LYS A 178 -12.35 -0.73 13.77
CA LYS A 178 -12.56 0.72 13.95
C LYS A 178 -12.39 1.54 12.66
N GLN A 179 -11.69 1.00 11.68
CA GLN A 179 -11.52 1.68 10.40
C GLN A 179 -12.80 1.58 9.58
N GLN A 180 -13.53 2.69 9.47
CA GLN A 180 -14.81 2.75 8.75
C GLN A 180 -14.66 2.62 7.23
N HIS A 181 -13.43 2.68 6.72
CA HIS A 181 -13.14 2.64 5.28
C HIS A 181 -13.97 3.63 4.45
N ILE A 182 -14.12 4.85 4.96
CA ILE A 182 -14.83 5.91 4.25
C ILE A 182 -14.00 6.33 3.03
N PRO A 183 -14.55 6.27 1.81
CA PRO A 183 -13.83 6.70 0.62
C PRO A 183 -13.55 8.21 0.67
N LEU A 184 -12.31 8.61 0.42
CA LEU A 184 -11.91 10.02 0.29
C LEU A 184 -12.16 10.56 -1.13
N TYR A 185 -12.23 9.67 -2.11
CA TYR A 185 -12.38 9.96 -3.53
C TYR A 185 -13.60 9.22 -4.09
N ASP A 186 -14.09 9.65 -5.25
CA ASP A 186 -15.02 8.90 -6.09
C ASP A 186 -14.20 7.95 -6.97
N VAL A 187 -14.09 6.68 -6.56
CA VAL A 187 -13.15 5.72 -7.13
C VAL A 187 -13.85 4.74 -8.06
N TYR A 188 -13.37 4.67 -9.29
CA TYR A 188 -13.74 3.62 -10.25
C TYR A 188 -12.66 2.53 -10.25
N PHE A 189 -13.02 1.30 -9.86
CA PHE A 189 -12.10 0.17 -9.88
C PHE A 189 -12.22 -0.62 -11.19
N LEU A 190 -11.07 -0.88 -11.82
CA LEU A 190 -10.94 -1.75 -12.97
C LEU A 190 -10.01 -2.91 -12.60
N GLY A 191 -10.59 -4.08 -12.38
CA GLY A 191 -9.86 -5.32 -12.09
C GLY A 191 -9.48 -6.07 -13.36
N LEU A 192 -8.25 -6.57 -13.40
CA LEU A 192 -7.76 -7.50 -14.42
C LEU A 192 -7.47 -8.84 -13.74
N ASP A 193 -7.95 -9.93 -14.33
CA ASP A 193 -7.81 -11.32 -13.87
C ASP A 193 -7.41 -12.26 -15.02
#